data_d9bb73d24f5fb6cfe1a5cd5d6269d753
#
_entry.id   d9bb73d24f5fb6cfe1a5cd5d6269d753
#
_cell.length_a   1.000
_cell.length_b   1.000
_cell.length_c   1.000
_cell.angle_alpha   90.00
_cell.angle_beta   90.00
_cell.angle_gamma   90.00
#
_symmetry.space_group_name_H-M   'P 1'
#
loop_
_entity.id
_entity.type
_entity.pdbx_description
1 polymer ?
#
loop_
_entity_poly.entity_id
_entity_poly.type
_entity_poly.pdbx_seq_one_letter_code
_entity_poly.pdbx_strand_id
1 'polypeptide(L)'
;MAHQVNRLTDRTVRSVRTQGNHPDGNCLYLQVSPTGGKSWIYRYMVAGRSRDMGLGSLLDVTLAEARERRDAARKLLKSGVDPLDARHAPKMVAPALTSAPAVPAVPKLKPAPSLLVVWKDYVAGQEAVWKGGKTKDGWMRSIESHAALIKNKPVDRIDVDDVLLVLRPLWTTKAESAGKLRDRLERVLDYARVMKYRSGDNPAVWKGNLFHLLPPRPKLQRGHMRASAYQDIPEFMRRLAAKEGMGARALEFSILTIARETMTLESTWGEIHDDLWSLEAERMKMRPFRQPLSTGALRVLGGVRPANPRPNQLLFPAPLHGGALSNTAMDKVLKDLGADATPHGMRSTFRDWAGDETDFARETIEECLAHLVGDETERAYRRSDALKKRRAVLEAWSAYCLRPA
;
A
#
# COMPACT_ATOMS: atom_id res chain seq x y z
N MET A 1 -7.64 51.57 -20.46
CA MET A 1 -7.44 50.84 -19.18
C MET A 1 -6.42 49.76 -19.37
N ALA A 2 -5.32 49.77 -18.62
CA ALA A 2 -4.29 48.75 -18.73
C ALA A 2 -4.87 47.36 -18.31
N HIS A 3 -4.79 46.37 -19.21
CA HIS A 3 -5.20 45.01 -18.89
C HIS A 3 -4.27 44.46 -17.78
N GLN A 4 -4.77 44.35 -16.55
CA GLN A 4 -4.05 43.73 -15.47
C GLN A 4 -3.79 42.25 -15.81
N VAL A 5 -2.52 41.86 -15.85
CA VAL A 5 -2.05 40.49 -16.08
C VAL A 5 -1.55 39.91 -14.76
N ASN A 6 -1.55 38.57 -14.62
CA ASN A 6 -1.08 37.85 -13.43
C ASN A 6 -1.86 38.21 -12.15
N ARG A 7 -3.19 38.20 -12.21
CA ARG A 7 -4.09 38.58 -11.12
C ARG A 7 -4.19 37.52 -10.03
N LEU A 8 -4.01 36.26 -10.36
CA LEU A 8 -4.08 35.16 -9.41
C LEU A 8 -2.70 34.91 -8.76
N THR A 9 -2.73 34.56 -7.53
CA THR A 9 -1.57 34.04 -6.78
C THR A 9 -1.80 32.61 -6.39
N ASP A 10 -0.75 31.83 -6.07
CA ASP A 10 -0.90 30.44 -5.62
C ASP A 10 -1.82 30.32 -4.41
N ARG A 11 -1.78 31.33 -3.53
CA ARG A 11 -2.68 31.41 -2.37
C ARG A 11 -4.14 31.55 -2.79
N THR A 12 -4.45 32.47 -3.72
CA THR A 12 -5.83 32.67 -4.22
C THR A 12 -6.33 31.49 -5.00
N VAL A 13 -5.48 30.85 -5.83
CA VAL A 13 -5.79 29.63 -6.59
C VAL A 13 -6.19 28.49 -5.66
N ARG A 14 -5.49 28.33 -4.53
CA ARG A 14 -5.81 27.28 -3.54
C ARG A 14 -7.08 27.59 -2.76
N SER A 15 -7.29 28.85 -2.35
CA SER A 15 -8.38 29.25 -1.46
C SER A 15 -9.73 29.45 -2.14
N VAL A 16 -9.76 29.82 -3.44
CA VAL A 16 -11.00 30.08 -4.17
C VAL A 16 -11.88 28.83 -4.23
N ARG A 17 -13.14 28.93 -3.82
CA ARG A 17 -14.13 27.83 -3.84
C ARG A 17 -15.41 28.20 -4.62
N THR A 18 -15.57 29.48 -4.98
CA THR A 18 -16.72 29.95 -5.72
C THR A 18 -16.73 29.35 -7.11
N GLN A 19 -17.85 28.70 -7.49
CA GLN A 19 -18.05 28.18 -8.85
C GLN A 19 -17.94 29.28 -9.89
N GLY A 20 -17.28 28.98 -11.02
CA GLY A 20 -17.16 29.92 -12.14
C GLY A 20 -15.73 30.06 -12.65
N ASN A 21 -15.54 31.05 -13.52
CA ASN A 21 -14.25 31.34 -14.15
C ASN A 21 -13.58 32.55 -13.48
N HIS A 22 -12.41 32.34 -12.88
CA HIS A 22 -11.62 33.35 -12.20
C HIS A 22 -10.46 33.80 -13.09
N PRO A 23 -10.47 35.07 -13.57
CA PRO A 23 -9.49 35.51 -14.55
C PRO A 23 -8.09 35.76 -13.93
N ASP A 24 -7.05 35.24 -14.56
CA ASP A 24 -5.65 35.56 -14.25
C ASP A 24 -5.10 36.71 -15.11
N GLY A 25 -5.72 36.96 -16.25
CA GLY A 25 -5.30 37.91 -17.26
C GLY A 25 -4.79 37.22 -18.55
N ASN A 26 -4.64 37.98 -19.63
CA ASN A 26 -4.27 37.43 -20.94
C ASN A 26 -5.11 36.22 -21.37
N CYS A 27 -6.44 36.28 -21.08
CA CYS A 27 -7.39 35.22 -21.42
C CYS A 27 -7.15 33.86 -20.75
N LEU A 28 -6.37 33.82 -19.67
CA LEU A 28 -6.22 32.67 -18.80
C LEU A 28 -7.24 32.74 -17.65
N TYR A 29 -7.92 31.65 -17.39
CA TYR A 29 -8.91 31.50 -16.33
C TYR A 29 -8.69 30.24 -15.52
N LEU A 30 -8.85 30.34 -14.20
CA LEU A 30 -9.08 29.20 -13.33
C LEU A 30 -10.59 28.91 -13.29
N GLN A 31 -11.00 27.77 -13.81
CA GLN A 31 -12.38 27.33 -13.73
C GLN A 31 -12.59 26.46 -12.48
N VAL A 32 -13.64 26.77 -11.70
CA VAL A 32 -14.10 25.98 -10.56
C VAL A 32 -15.42 25.34 -10.95
N SER A 33 -15.46 24.00 -10.99
CA SER A 33 -16.67 23.23 -11.32
C SER A 33 -17.68 23.24 -10.17
N PRO A 34 -18.96 22.85 -10.41
CA PRO A 34 -19.97 22.68 -9.34
C PRO A 34 -19.53 21.68 -8.26
N THR A 35 -18.71 20.69 -8.62
CA THR A 35 -18.17 19.67 -7.71
C THR A 35 -16.88 20.10 -7.00
N GLY A 36 -16.43 21.37 -7.18
CA GLY A 36 -15.23 21.91 -6.56
C GLY A 36 -13.91 21.57 -7.30
N GLY A 37 -13.98 20.85 -8.43
CA GLY A 37 -12.81 20.58 -9.27
C GLY A 37 -12.29 21.87 -9.91
N LYS A 38 -10.94 22.04 -9.95
CA LYS A 38 -10.28 23.23 -10.49
C LYS A 38 -9.46 22.87 -11.72
N SER A 39 -9.63 23.63 -12.83
CA SER A 39 -8.88 23.45 -14.08
C SER A 39 -8.55 24.77 -14.73
N TRP A 40 -7.49 24.78 -15.54
CA TRP A 40 -7.05 25.95 -16.28
C TRP A 40 -7.66 25.98 -17.66
N ILE A 41 -8.17 27.15 -18.09
CA ILE A 41 -8.76 27.40 -19.40
C ILE A 41 -8.09 28.62 -20.04
N TYR A 42 -7.70 28.48 -21.29
CA TYR A 42 -7.32 29.60 -22.17
C TYR A 42 -8.47 29.89 -23.14
N ARG A 43 -9.06 31.08 -23.03
CA ARG A 43 -10.14 31.55 -23.91
C ARG A 43 -9.60 32.47 -24.97
N TYR A 44 -9.87 32.23 -26.24
CA TYR A 44 -9.37 33.02 -27.35
C TYR A 44 -10.39 33.12 -28.45
N MET A 45 -10.16 34.07 -29.38
CA MET A 45 -11.04 34.33 -30.55
C MET A 45 -10.36 33.86 -31.83
N VAL A 46 -11.10 33.08 -32.65
CA VAL A 46 -10.69 32.72 -34.03
C VAL A 46 -11.86 32.94 -34.97
N ALA A 47 -11.65 33.67 -36.06
CA ALA A 47 -12.67 33.98 -37.04
C ALA A 47 -14.00 34.51 -36.42
N GLY A 48 -13.89 35.39 -35.42
CA GLY A 48 -15.04 35.99 -34.76
C GLY A 48 -15.75 35.08 -33.72
N ARG A 49 -15.28 33.84 -33.49
CA ARG A 49 -15.85 32.89 -32.53
C ARG A 49 -14.95 32.71 -31.32
N SER A 50 -15.53 32.69 -30.13
CA SER A 50 -14.83 32.37 -28.88
C SER A 50 -14.60 30.86 -28.78
N ARG A 51 -13.36 30.45 -28.44
CA ARG A 51 -12.97 29.06 -28.17
C ARG A 51 -12.30 28.95 -26.81
N ASP A 52 -12.59 27.88 -26.08
CA ASP A 52 -12.00 27.56 -24.78
C ASP A 52 -11.07 26.35 -24.93
N MET A 53 -9.78 26.51 -24.60
CA MET A 53 -8.79 25.45 -24.60
C MET A 53 -8.46 25.07 -23.16
N GLY A 54 -8.75 23.83 -22.76
CA GLY A 54 -8.32 23.29 -21.47
C GLY A 54 -6.80 23.13 -21.42
N LEU A 55 -6.16 23.69 -20.40
CA LEU A 55 -4.71 23.61 -20.19
C LEU A 55 -4.30 22.57 -19.15
N GLY A 56 -5.26 21.98 -18.43
CA GLY A 56 -5.04 20.93 -17.45
C GLY A 56 -5.71 21.20 -16.09
N SER A 57 -5.76 20.16 -15.25
CA SER A 57 -6.25 20.25 -13.87
C SER A 57 -5.26 21.01 -12.99
N LEU A 58 -5.74 21.73 -11.98
CA LEU A 58 -4.88 22.35 -10.96
C LEU A 58 -4.04 21.30 -10.19
N LEU A 59 -4.46 20.05 -10.17
CA LEU A 59 -3.70 18.96 -9.55
C LEU A 59 -2.43 18.59 -10.34
N ASP A 60 -2.46 18.82 -11.66
CA ASP A 60 -1.41 18.40 -12.59
C ASP A 60 -0.62 19.60 -13.16
N VAL A 61 -1.17 20.82 -13.05
CA VAL A 61 -0.65 22.02 -13.70
C VAL A 61 -0.67 23.16 -12.70
N THR A 62 0.50 23.65 -12.34
CA THR A 62 0.67 24.84 -11.49
C THR A 62 0.26 26.12 -12.21
N LEU A 63 0.09 27.21 -11.46
CA LEU A 63 -0.20 28.54 -12.05
C LEU A 63 0.90 28.99 -13.03
N ALA A 64 2.17 28.74 -12.73
CA ALA A 64 3.29 29.06 -13.60
C ALA A 64 3.23 28.28 -14.92
N GLU A 65 3.05 26.97 -14.85
CA GLU A 65 2.91 26.11 -16.04
C GLU A 65 1.66 26.46 -16.87
N ALA A 66 0.56 26.84 -16.23
CA ALA A 66 -0.64 27.27 -16.93
C ALA A 66 -0.39 28.56 -17.75
N ARG A 67 0.39 29.49 -17.20
CA ARG A 67 0.83 30.70 -17.90
C ARG A 67 1.75 30.38 -19.09
N GLU A 68 2.69 29.48 -18.92
CA GLU A 68 3.55 29.01 -20.01
C GLU A 68 2.76 28.34 -21.14
N ARG A 69 1.82 27.45 -20.81
CA ARG A 69 0.94 26.77 -21.79
C ARG A 69 0.04 27.75 -22.52
N ARG A 70 -0.49 28.77 -21.82
CA ARG A 70 -1.22 29.87 -22.44
C ARG A 70 -0.35 30.64 -23.43
N ASP A 71 0.90 30.99 -23.05
CA ASP A 71 1.80 31.75 -23.92
C ASP A 71 2.22 30.97 -25.15
N ALA A 72 2.43 29.66 -25.02
CA ALA A 72 2.66 28.78 -26.18
C ALA A 72 1.46 28.74 -27.13
N ALA A 73 0.24 28.57 -26.59
CA ALA A 73 -1.00 28.60 -27.38
C ALA A 73 -1.20 29.97 -28.06
N ARG A 74 -0.90 31.05 -27.36
CA ARG A 74 -0.96 32.43 -27.94
C ARG A 74 0.04 32.66 -29.07
N LYS A 75 1.22 32.06 -28.99
CA LYS A 75 2.21 32.10 -30.10
C LYS A 75 1.68 31.40 -31.34
N LEU A 76 1.06 30.21 -31.19
CA LEU A 76 0.42 29.50 -32.30
C LEU A 76 -0.70 30.34 -32.93
N LEU A 77 -1.55 30.96 -32.12
CA LEU A 77 -2.61 31.83 -32.62
C LEU A 77 -2.09 33.03 -33.40
N LYS A 78 -0.98 33.66 -32.94
CA LYS A 78 -0.33 34.76 -33.63
C LYS A 78 0.30 34.33 -34.98
N SER A 79 0.71 33.07 -35.13
CA SER A 79 1.17 32.51 -36.39
C SER A 79 0.04 32.04 -37.33
N GLY A 80 -1.22 32.35 -36.99
CA GLY A 80 -2.38 31.98 -37.79
C GLY A 80 -2.87 30.55 -37.63
N VAL A 81 -2.31 29.81 -36.66
CA VAL A 81 -2.68 28.40 -36.38
C VAL A 81 -3.59 28.35 -35.14
N ASP A 82 -4.76 27.73 -35.27
CA ASP A 82 -5.62 27.52 -34.12
C ASP A 82 -4.99 26.49 -33.17
N PRO A 83 -4.76 26.84 -31.87
CA PRO A 83 -4.10 25.97 -30.93
C PRO A 83 -4.85 24.65 -30.64
N LEU A 84 -6.19 24.63 -30.73
CA LEU A 84 -7.00 23.43 -30.60
C LEU A 84 -6.86 22.53 -31.83
N ASP A 85 -6.91 23.10 -33.02
CA ASP A 85 -6.75 22.35 -34.26
C ASP A 85 -5.31 21.80 -34.39
N ALA A 86 -4.30 22.57 -33.97
CA ALA A 86 -2.92 22.10 -33.88
C ALA A 86 -2.74 20.93 -32.88
N ARG A 87 -3.55 20.91 -31.81
CA ARG A 87 -3.56 19.81 -30.82
C ARG A 87 -4.23 18.54 -31.34
N HIS A 88 -5.23 18.69 -32.24
CA HIS A 88 -6.03 17.60 -32.78
C HIS A 88 -5.61 17.20 -34.21
N ALA A 89 -4.69 17.95 -34.83
CA ALA A 89 -4.15 17.57 -36.14
C ALA A 89 -3.47 16.21 -36.07
N PRO A 90 -3.89 15.21 -36.88
CA PRO A 90 -3.10 13.99 -37.02
C PRO A 90 -1.72 14.40 -37.46
N LYS A 91 -0.65 13.86 -36.87
CA LYS A 91 0.72 14.04 -37.35
C LYS A 91 0.82 13.47 -38.75
N MET A 92 0.48 14.28 -39.74
CA MET A 92 0.72 13.94 -41.14
C MET A 92 2.23 13.98 -41.40
N VAL A 93 2.76 12.87 -41.86
CA VAL A 93 4.10 12.74 -42.42
C VAL A 93 4.09 13.52 -43.73
N ALA A 94 4.75 14.69 -43.79
CA ALA A 94 4.96 15.44 -45.01
C ALA A 94 6.09 14.79 -45.84
N PRO A 95 5.99 14.79 -47.20
CA PRO A 95 7.03 14.24 -48.05
C PRO A 95 8.29 15.14 -48.03
N ALA A 96 9.42 14.49 -48.11
CA ALA A 96 10.76 15.06 -48.00
C ALA A 96 11.09 16.05 -49.09
N LEU A 97 11.59 17.24 -48.70
CA LEU A 97 12.49 18.05 -49.53
C LEU A 97 13.60 18.65 -48.64
N THR A 98 14.76 18.08 -48.86
CA THR A 98 16.14 18.59 -48.76
C THR A 98 16.48 19.73 -47.78
N SER A 99 17.24 19.37 -46.87
CA SER A 99 18.33 19.88 -46.03
C SER A 99 18.04 19.61 -44.53
N ALA A 100 18.73 18.63 -43.98
CA ALA A 100 18.53 18.12 -42.65
C ALA A 100 19.09 19.08 -41.58
N PRO A 101 18.29 19.54 -40.60
CA PRO A 101 18.80 19.72 -39.26
C PRO A 101 18.91 18.31 -38.64
N ALA A 102 20.02 18.06 -37.95
CA ALA A 102 20.31 16.79 -37.31
C ALA A 102 19.08 16.23 -36.54
N VAL A 103 18.57 15.09 -36.98
CA VAL A 103 17.60 14.29 -36.28
C VAL A 103 18.19 14.03 -34.91
N PRO A 104 17.49 14.35 -33.79
CA PRO A 104 17.96 13.89 -32.47
C PRO A 104 18.13 12.39 -32.58
N ALA A 105 19.37 11.92 -32.36
CA ALA A 105 19.73 10.53 -32.49
C ALA A 105 18.72 9.68 -31.68
N VAL A 106 18.02 8.79 -32.38
CA VAL A 106 17.18 7.77 -31.73
C VAL A 106 18.07 7.12 -30.67
N PRO A 107 17.70 7.15 -29.37
CA PRO A 107 18.54 6.58 -28.34
C PRO A 107 18.87 5.15 -28.76
N LYS A 108 20.15 4.83 -28.96
CA LYS A 108 20.55 3.45 -29.29
C LYS A 108 20.05 2.56 -28.13
N LEU A 109 19.02 1.79 -28.42
CA LEU A 109 18.52 0.79 -27.47
C LEU A 109 19.61 -0.26 -27.27
N LYS A 110 19.78 -0.70 -26.04
CA LYS A 110 20.60 -1.85 -25.72
C LYS A 110 19.87 -3.12 -26.15
N PRO A 111 20.57 -4.24 -26.40
CA PRO A 111 19.90 -5.53 -26.60
C PRO A 111 18.91 -5.80 -25.47
N ALA A 112 17.66 -6.09 -25.82
CA ALA A 112 16.60 -6.23 -24.85
C ALA A 112 16.66 -7.60 -24.14
N PRO A 113 16.94 -7.64 -22.84
CA PRO A 113 16.88 -8.86 -22.07
C PRO A 113 15.45 -9.38 -21.94
N SER A 114 15.29 -10.63 -21.48
CA SER A 114 13.97 -11.15 -21.13
C SER A 114 13.37 -10.42 -19.90
N LEU A 115 12.03 -10.46 -19.79
CA LEU A 115 11.33 -9.88 -18.63
C LEU A 115 11.87 -10.44 -17.32
N LEU A 116 12.18 -11.72 -17.23
CA LEU A 116 12.72 -12.36 -16.03
C LEU A 116 14.06 -11.76 -15.62
N VAL A 117 14.94 -11.50 -16.57
CA VAL A 117 16.26 -10.90 -16.30
C VAL A 117 16.08 -9.48 -15.76
N VAL A 118 15.29 -8.65 -16.43
CA VAL A 118 15.01 -7.27 -15.98
C VAL A 118 14.30 -7.23 -14.63
N TRP A 119 13.38 -8.19 -14.41
CA TRP A 119 12.67 -8.33 -13.14
C TRP A 119 13.62 -8.61 -11.98
N LYS A 120 14.54 -9.59 -12.15
CA LYS A 120 15.55 -9.93 -11.14
C LYS A 120 16.49 -8.76 -10.85
N ASP A 121 16.90 -8.04 -11.88
CA ASP A 121 17.76 -6.86 -11.78
C ASP A 121 17.06 -5.74 -10.99
N TYR A 122 15.79 -5.43 -11.34
CA TYR A 122 14.95 -4.51 -10.58
C TYR A 122 14.81 -4.92 -9.11
N VAL A 123 14.51 -6.19 -8.84
CA VAL A 123 14.36 -6.72 -7.47
C VAL A 123 15.65 -6.57 -6.68
N ALA A 124 16.81 -6.89 -7.28
CA ALA A 124 18.11 -6.75 -6.64
C ALA A 124 18.41 -5.28 -6.27
N GLY A 125 18.09 -4.34 -7.16
CA GLY A 125 18.25 -2.91 -6.90
C GLY A 125 17.34 -2.35 -5.79
N GLN A 126 16.23 -3.03 -5.51
CA GLN A 126 15.28 -2.61 -4.46
C GLN A 126 15.49 -3.34 -3.12
N GLU A 127 16.31 -4.38 -3.09
CA GLU A 127 16.47 -5.28 -1.92
C GLU A 127 16.93 -4.54 -0.67
N ALA A 128 17.82 -3.56 -0.80
CA ALA A 128 18.32 -2.74 0.31
C ALA A 128 17.23 -1.88 0.98
N VAL A 129 16.16 -1.55 0.24
CA VAL A 129 15.04 -0.71 0.74
C VAL A 129 13.95 -1.57 1.37
N TRP A 130 13.86 -2.86 1.01
CA TRP A 130 12.80 -3.73 1.51
C TRP A 130 13.17 -4.33 2.87
N LYS A 131 12.34 -4.05 3.85
CA LYS A 131 12.44 -4.67 5.17
C LYS A 131 11.92 -6.12 5.10
N GLY A 132 12.84 -7.08 4.97
CA GLY A 132 12.56 -8.52 5.08
C GLY A 132 12.31 -9.27 3.76
N GLY A 133 12.70 -10.55 3.72
CA GLY A 133 12.71 -11.43 2.56
C GLY A 133 11.33 -11.72 1.94
N LYS A 134 10.25 -11.67 2.74
CA LYS A 134 8.88 -11.94 2.28
C LYS A 134 8.43 -11.05 1.11
N THR A 135 8.97 -9.82 1.01
CA THR A 135 8.67 -8.91 -0.11
C THR A 135 9.35 -9.42 -1.38
N LYS A 136 10.62 -9.77 -1.32
CA LYS A 136 11.39 -10.37 -2.42
C LYS A 136 10.72 -11.64 -2.92
N ASP A 137 10.37 -12.57 -2.01
CA ASP A 137 9.68 -13.81 -2.34
C ASP A 137 8.34 -13.55 -3.04
N GLY A 138 7.59 -12.55 -2.58
CA GLY A 138 6.35 -12.13 -3.20
C GLY A 138 6.55 -11.62 -4.63
N TRP A 139 7.62 -10.86 -4.89
CA TRP A 139 7.99 -10.41 -6.22
C TRP A 139 8.38 -11.57 -7.13
N MET A 140 9.25 -12.47 -6.64
CA MET A 140 9.68 -13.64 -7.40
C MET A 140 8.52 -14.57 -7.71
N ARG A 141 7.64 -14.82 -6.75
CA ARG A 141 6.41 -15.60 -6.99
C ARG A 141 5.51 -14.99 -8.07
N SER A 142 5.43 -13.67 -8.16
CA SER A 142 4.61 -13.02 -9.20
C SER A 142 5.12 -13.32 -10.60
N ILE A 143 6.41 -13.23 -10.85
CA ILE A 143 6.97 -13.50 -12.18
C ILE A 143 6.93 -15.00 -12.51
N GLU A 144 7.24 -15.86 -11.53
CA GLU A 144 7.31 -17.30 -11.75
C GLU A 144 5.94 -17.95 -11.90
N SER A 145 4.94 -17.54 -11.11
CA SER A 145 3.63 -18.19 -11.09
C SER A 145 2.57 -17.44 -11.90
N HIS A 146 2.59 -16.10 -11.90
CA HIS A 146 1.51 -15.32 -12.50
C HIS A 146 1.88 -14.75 -13.87
N ALA A 147 3.15 -14.46 -14.13
CA ALA A 147 3.62 -13.97 -15.43
C ALA A 147 4.49 -15.02 -16.17
N ALA A 148 4.35 -16.29 -15.84
CA ALA A 148 5.14 -17.38 -16.41
C ALA A 148 5.13 -17.42 -17.95
N LEU A 149 3.99 -17.10 -18.56
CA LEU A 149 3.81 -17.10 -20.02
C LEU A 149 4.64 -16.05 -20.75
N ILE A 150 4.95 -14.94 -20.10
CA ILE A 150 5.68 -13.82 -20.71
C ILE A 150 7.08 -13.61 -20.13
N LYS A 151 7.47 -14.36 -19.08
CA LYS A 151 8.72 -14.13 -18.36
C LYS A 151 9.98 -14.23 -19.21
N ASN A 152 9.96 -15.06 -20.25
CA ASN A 152 11.09 -15.26 -21.16
C ASN A 152 11.04 -14.35 -22.40
N LYS A 153 9.96 -13.57 -22.57
CA LYS A 153 9.82 -12.65 -23.71
C LYS A 153 10.74 -11.45 -23.53
N PRO A 154 11.46 -10.99 -24.59
CA PRO A 154 12.25 -9.76 -24.55
C PRO A 154 11.38 -8.54 -24.15
N VAL A 155 11.89 -7.68 -23.28
CA VAL A 155 11.08 -6.57 -22.71
C VAL A 155 10.66 -5.52 -23.72
N ASP A 156 11.36 -5.40 -24.86
CA ASP A 156 11.02 -4.51 -25.97
C ASP A 156 9.82 -5.04 -26.79
N ARG A 157 9.54 -6.33 -26.73
CA ARG A 157 8.44 -6.99 -27.45
C ARG A 157 7.19 -7.22 -26.61
N ILE A 158 7.21 -6.87 -25.31
CA ILE A 158 6.03 -6.98 -24.45
C ILE A 158 5.07 -5.85 -24.81
N ASP A 159 3.87 -6.22 -25.19
CA ASP A 159 2.76 -5.32 -25.55
C ASP A 159 1.58 -5.44 -24.57
N VAL A 160 0.49 -4.76 -24.90
CA VAL A 160 -0.73 -4.77 -24.07
C VAL A 160 -1.39 -6.15 -24.03
N ASP A 161 -1.34 -6.90 -25.12
CA ASP A 161 -1.96 -8.23 -25.19
C ASP A 161 -1.22 -9.23 -24.31
N ASP A 162 0.11 -9.15 -24.23
CA ASP A 162 0.90 -9.95 -23.27
C ASP A 162 0.53 -9.66 -21.82
N VAL A 163 0.36 -8.38 -21.50
CA VAL A 163 -0.04 -7.96 -20.15
C VAL A 163 -1.46 -8.46 -19.86
N LEU A 164 -2.40 -8.35 -20.80
CA LEU A 164 -3.75 -8.86 -20.65
C LEU A 164 -3.79 -10.39 -20.55
N LEU A 165 -2.93 -11.10 -21.29
CA LEU A 165 -2.82 -12.56 -21.24
C LEU A 165 -2.58 -13.07 -19.81
N VAL A 166 -1.73 -12.40 -19.05
CA VAL A 166 -1.43 -12.80 -17.66
C VAL A 166 -2.36 -12.21 -16.62
N LEU A 167 -3.01 -11.06 -16.92
CA LEU A 167 -3.90 -10.41 -15.95
C LEU A 167 -5.34 -10.94 -16.01
N ARG A 168 -5.91 -11.16 -17.19
CA ARG A 168 -7.32 -11.57 -17.35
C ARG A 168 -7.72 -12.79 -16.54
N PRO A 169 -6.96 -13.90 -16.51
CA PRO A 169 -7.32 -15.08 -15.73
C PRO A 169 -7.40 -14.82 -14.21
N LEU A 170 -6.67 -13.81 -13.74
CA LEU A 170 -6.59 -13.47 -12.32
C LEU A 170 -7.51 -12.31 -11.94
N TRP A 171 -7.98 -11.53 -12.92
CA TRP A 171 -8.59 -10.23 -12.67
C TRP A 171 -9.86 -10.29 -11.84
N THR A 172 -10.70 -11.28 -12.09
CA THR A 172 -11.96 -11.50 -11.36
C THR A 172 -11.82 -12.53 -10.24
N THR A 173 -10.92 -13.53 -10.39
CA THR A 173 -10.79 -14.65 -9.44
C THR A 173 -9.83 -14.35 -8.30
N LYS A 174 -8.75 -13.59 -8.57
CA LYS A 174 -7.69 -13.21 -7.62
C LYS A 174 -7.33 -11.73 -7.78
N ALA A 175 -8.34 -10.87 -7.68
CA ALA A 175 -8.25 -9.43 -7.99
C ALA A 175 -7.10 -8.69 -7.30
N GLU A 176 -6.76 -9.05 -6.04
CA GLU A 176 -5.64 -8.46 -5.32
C GLU A 176 -4.28 -8.89 -5.90
N SER A 177 -4.14 -10.19 -6.23
CA SER A 177 -2.92 -10.71 -6.87
C SER A 177 -2.72 -10.13 -8.25
N ALA A 178 -3.80 -10.00 -9.03
CA ALA A 178 -3.80 -9.36 -10.34
C ALA A 178 -3.38 -7.90 -10.27
N GLY A 179 -3.91 -7.16 -9.29
CA GLY A 179 -3.52 -5.77 -9.06
C GLY A 179 -2.04 -5.63 -8.71
N LYS A 180 -1.54 -6.46 -7.80
CA LYS A 180 -0.11 -6.48 -7.44
C LYS A 180 0.78 -6.88 -8.62
N LEU A 181 0.35 -7.85 -9.44
CA LEU A 181 1.07 -8.23 -10.65
C LEU A 181 1.15 -7.06 -11.63
N ARG A 182 0.02 -6.39 -11.91
CA ARG A 182 -0.01 -5.23 -12.79
C ARG A 182 0.94 -4.12 -12.31
N ASP A 183 0.85 -3.74 -11.02
CA ASP A 183 1.72 -2.70 -10.44
C ASP A 183 3.21 -3.06 -10.56
N ARG A 184 3.54 -4.35 -10.43
CA ARG A 184 4.91 -4.85 -10.57
C ARG A 184 5.38 -4.83 -12.00
N LEU A 185 4.54 -5.29 -12.96
CA LEU A 185 4.83 -5.20 -14.40
C LEU A 185 5.07 -3.76 -14.83
N GLU A 186 4.21 -2.83 -14.41
CA GLU A 186 4.37 -1.41 -14.70
C GLU A 186 5.74 -0.89 -14.25
N ARG A 187 6.13 -1.16 -13.01
CA ARG A 187 7.42 -0.72 -12.46
C ARG A 187 8.62 -1.33 -13.20
N VAL A 188 8.57 -2.62 -13.51
CA VAL A 188 9.67 -3.31 -14.20
C VAL A 188 9.80 -2.84 -15.65
N LEU A 189 8.69 -2.61 -16.35
CA LEU A 189 8.71 -2.11 -17.71
C LEU A 189 9.10 -0.63 -17.79
N ASP A 190 8.78 0.19 -16.78
CA ASP A 190 9.32 1.53 -16.64
C ASP A 190 10.83 1.52 -16.38
N TYR A 191 11.30 0.63 -15.50
CA TYR A 191 12.73 0.42 -15.28
C TYR A 191 13.43 0.00 -16.58
N ALA A 192 12.86 -0.94 -17.35
CA ALA A 192 13.40 -1.34 -18.65
C ALA A 192 13.52 -0.16 -19.63
N ARG A 193 12.58 0.78 -19.60
CA ARG A 193 12.60 1.99 -20.41
C ARG A 193 13.74 2.94 -19.97
N VAL A 194 13.89 3.15 -18.66
CA VAL A 194 14.99 3.98 -18.11
C VAL A 194 16.35 3.38 -18.45
N MET A 195 16.48 2.04 -18.40
CA MET A 195 17.70 1.32 -18.76
C MET A 195 17.95 1.26 -20.27
N LYS A 196 17.03 1.81 -21.09
CA LYS A 196 17.09 1.81 -22.58
C LYS A 196 17.02 0.41 -23.20
N TYR A 197 16.35 -0.54 -22.54
CA TYR A 197 16.06 -1.87 -23.09
C TYR A 197 14.77 -1.86 -23.93
N ARG A 198 13.90 -0.89 -23.73
CA ARG A 198 12.68 -0.69 -24.53
C ARG A 198 12.41 0.78 -24.80
N SER A 199 11.62 1.07 -25.83
CA SER A 199 11.08 2.40 -26.15
C SER A 199 9.55 2.37 -26.17
N GLY A 200 8.92 3.54 -26.30
CA GLY A 200 7.46 3.69 -26.33
C GLY A 200 6.80 3.63 -24.98
N ASP A 201 5.47 3.60 -25.00
CA ASP A 201 4.64 3.62 -23.81
C ASP A 201 4.70 2.29 -23.05
N ASN A 202 4.46 2.36 -21.73
CA ASN A 202 4.44 1.18 -20.90
C ASN A 202 3.07 0.47 -21.02
N PRO A 203 3.01 -0.78 -21.51
CA PRO A 203 1.76 -1.50 -21.74
C PRO A 203 1.02 -1.87 -20.46
N ALA A 204 1.67 -1.82 -19.29
CA ALA A 204 1.08 -2.14 -18.00
C ALA A 204 0.49 -0.94 -17.27
N VAL A 205 0.55 0.28 -17.84
CA VAL A 205 -0.05 1.49 -17.26
C VAL A 205 -1.55 1.31 -17.12
N TRP A 206 -2.07 1.69 -15.94
CA TRP A 206 -3.50 1.59 -15.68
C TRP A 206 -4.29 2.72 -16.33
N LYS A 207 -3.95 3.98 -15.98
CA LYS A 207 -4.67 5.17 -16.41
C LYS A 207 -4.43 5.45 -17.89
N GLY A 208 -5.50 5.57 -18.64
CA GLY A 208 -5.42 5.84 -20.09
C GLY A 208 -5.06 4.64 -20.97
N ASN A 209 -4.88 3.44 -20.40
CA ASN A 209 -4.59 2.22 -21.12
C ASN A 209 -5.44 1.05 -20.58
N LEU A 210 -4.93 0.25 -19.65
CA LEU A 210 -5.61 -0.98 -19.17
C LEU A 210 -6.97 -0.71 -18.52
N PHE A 211 -7.20 0.49 -18.01
CA PHE A 211 -8.51 0.92 -17.49
C PHE A 211 -9.66 0.71 -18.50
N HIS A 212 -9.39 0.86 -19.79
CA HIS A 212 -10.39 0.68 -20.85
C HIS A 212 -10.56 -0.78 -21.30
N LEU A 213 -9.62 -1.65 -20.93
CA LEU A 213 -9.53 -3.03 -21.42
C LEU A 213 -9.90 -4.09 -20.36
N LEU A 214 -9.90 -3.68 -19.09
CA LEU A 214 -10.22 -4.53 -17.96
C LEU A 214 -11.42 -3.93 -17.19
N PRO A 215 -12.39 -4.74 -16.77
CA PRO A 215 -13.50 -4.26 -15.96
C PRO A 215 -13.00 -3.70 -14.61
N PRO A 216 -13.79 -2.85 -13.95
CA PRO A 216 -13.48 -2.44 -12.58
C PRO A 216 -13.20 -3.67 -11.72
N ARG A 217 -12.09 -3.64 -10.96
CA ARG A 217 -11.80 -4.75 -10.06
C ARG A 217 -12.94 -4.92 -9.07
N PRO A 218 -13.44 -6.15 -8.86
CA PRO A 218 -14.36 -6.38 -7.76
C PRO A 218 -13.73 -5.77 -6.50
N LYS A 219 -14.46 -4.85 -5.85
CA LYS A 219 -14.05 -4.44 -4.51
C LYS A 219 -14.05 -5.72 -3.69
N LEU A 220 -12.88 -6.15 -3.25
CA LEU A 220 -12.81 -7.20 -2.25
C LEU A 220 -13.66 -6.71 -1.08
N GLN A 221 -14.87 -7.21 -0.98
CA GLN A 221 -15.54 -7.26 0.30
C GLN A 221 -14.68 -8.24 1.11
N ARG A 222 -13.61 -7.72 1.73
CA ARG A 222 -12.98 -8.46 2.81
C ARG A 222 -14.08 -8.58 3.85
N GLY A 223 -14.76 -9.72 3.85
CA GLY A 223 -15.56 -10.10 5.00
C GLY A 223 -14.67 -9.90 6.24
N HIS A 224 -15.26 -9.59 7.35
CA HIS A 224 -14.53 -9.55 8.61
C HIS A 224 -13.70 -10.85 8.71
N MET A 225 -12.44 -10.74 9.16
CA MET A 225 -11.65 -11.93 9.44
C MET A 225 -12.49 -12.82 10.37
N ARG A 226 -12.55 -14.13 10.07
CA ARG A 226 -13.29 -15.07 10.91
C ARG A 226 -12.79 -14.94 12.36
N ALA A 227 -13.66 -14.45 13.21
CA ALA A 227 -13.42 -14.16 14.62
C ALA A 227 -14.44 -14.94 15.45
N SER A 228 -14.02 -15.49 16.57
CA SER A 228 -14.96 -16.06 17.53
C SER A 228 -15.74 -14.94 18.22
N ALA A 229 -16.99 -15.20 18.58
CA ALA A 229 -17.70 -14.31 19.51
C ALA A 229 -16.91 -14.24 20.82
N TYR A 230 -16.79 -13.04 21.39
CA TYR A 230 -16.00 -12.90 22.62
C TYR A 230 -16.62 -13.66 23.80
N GLN A 231 -17.94 -13.85 23.78
CA GLN A 231 -18.65 -14.64 24.77
C GLN A 231 -18.16 -16.08 24.87
N ASP A 232 -17.68 -16.65 23.77
CA ASP A 232 -17.20 -18.04 23.68
C ASP A 232 -15.72 -18.18 24.12
N ILE A 233 -15.00 -17.07 24.31
CA ILE A 233 -13.57 -17.08 24.61
C ILE A 233 -13.23 -17.78 25.93
N PRO A 234 -13.93 -17.58 27.02
CA PRO A 234 -13.59 -18.28 28.27
C PRO A 234 -13.61 -19.80 28.12
N GLU A 235 -14.64 -20.36 27.50
CA GLU A 235 -14.74 -21.79 27.21
C GLU A 235 -13.67 -22.27 26.25
N PHE A 236 -13.42 -21.51 25.19
CA PHE A 236 -12.35 -21.78 24.24
C PHE A 236 -10.98 -21.82 24.93
N MET A 237 -10.67 -20.83 25.77
CA MET A 237 -9.40 -20.75 26.51
C MET A 237 -9.23 -21.93 27.50
N ARG A 238 -10.28 -22.38 28.13
CA ARG A 238 -10.25 -23.57 28.99
C ARG A 238 -9.84 -24.81 28.18
N ARG A 239 -10.45 -25.02 27.01
CA ARG A 239 -10.11 -26.12 26.09
C ARG A 239 -8.69 -25.99 25.55
N LEU A 240 -8.27 -24.75 25.20
CA LEU A 240 -6.93 -24.45 24.73
C LEU A 240 -5.86 -24.72 25.79
N ALA A 241 -6.14 -24.39 27.06
CA ALA A 241 -5.25 -24.65 28.16
C ALA A 241 -5.01 -26.16 28.37
N ALA A 242 -6.02 -26.98 28.15
CA ALA A 242 -5.94 -28.45 28.24
C ALA A 242 -5.23 -29.11 27.03
N LYS A 243 -5.08 -28.36 25.89
CA LYS A 243 -4.43 -28.88 24.68
C LYS A 243 -2.90 -28.81 24.83
N GLU A 244 -2.24 -29.94 24.66
CA GLU A 244 -0.77 -30.02 24.68
C GLU A 244 -0.12 -29.44 23.42
N GLY A 245 1.17 -29.08 23.55
CA GLY A 245 2.04 -28.70 22.46
C GLY A 245 2.32 -27.19 22.37
N MET A 246 3.47 -26.86 21.81
CA MET A 246 3.95 -25.47 21.69
C MET A 246 3.04 -24.57 20.84
N GLY A 247 2.36 -25.14 19.83
CA GLY A 247 1.39 -24.39 19.03
C GLY A 247 0.18 -23.91 19.87
N ALA A 248 -0.28 -24.72 20.83
CA ALA A 248 -1.33 -24.34 21.75
C ALA A 248 -0.87 -23.24 22.72
N ARG A 249 0.31 -23.39 23.30
CA ARG A 249 0.90 -22.35 24.17
C ARG A 249 1.15 -21.03 23.43
N ALA A 250 1.62 -21.11 22.18
CA ALA A 250 1.79 -19.92 21.33
C ALA A 250 0.44 -19.22 21.05
N LEU A 251 -0.62 -19.98 20.76
CA LEU A 251 -1.95 -19.40 20.53
C LEU A 251 -2.52 -18.79 21.82
N GLU A 252 -2.38 -19.47 22.97
CA GLU A 252 -2.82 -18.96 24.26
C GLU A 252 -2.12 -17.64 24.60
N PHE A 253 -0.81 -17.56 24.44
CA PHE A 253 -0.03 -16.34 24.61
C PHE A 253 -0.45 -15.25 23.64
N SER A 254 -0.66 -15.60 22.36
CA SER A 254 -1.10 -14.66 21.33
C SER A 254 -2.46 -14.04 21.66
N ILE A 255 -3.42 -14.82 22.18
CA ILE A 255 -4.74 -14.32 22.59
C ILE A 255 -4.62 -13.40 23.80
N LEU A 256 -3.86 -13.79 24.83
CA LEU A 256 -3.72 -13.00 26.06
C LEU A 256 -2.93 -11.71 25.87
N THR A 257 -2.00 -11.68 24.91
CA THR A 257 -1.22 -10.48 24.55
C THR A 257 -1.77 -9.72 23.35
N ILE A 258 -2.79 -10.27 22.66
CA ILE A 258 -3.36 -9.75 21.41
C ILE A 258 -2.29 -9.45 20.34
N ALA A 259 -1.19 -10.18 20.40
CA ALA A 259 -0.07 -10.03 19.49
C ALA A 259 -0.40 -10.49 18.06
N ARG A 260 0.31 -9.96 17.06
CA ARG A 260 0.25 -10.52 15.72
C ARG A 260 0.95 -11.87 15.71
N GLU A 261 0.48 -12.78 14.87
CA GLU A 261 1.02 -14.14 14.74
C GLU A 261 2.56 -14.14 14.62
N THR A 262 3.12 -13.34 13.70
CA THR A 262 4.58 -13.28 13.52
C THR A 262 5.33 -12.72 14.74
N MET A 263 4.71 -11.84 15.52
CA MET A 263 5.31 -11.36 16.77
C MET A 263 5.48 -12.53 17.74
N THR A 264 4.46 -13.36 17.88
CA THR A 264 4.47 -14.52 18.78
C THR A 264 5.41 -15.63 18.29
N LEU A 265 5.32 -16.02 17.01
CA LEU A 265 6.10 -17.15 16.48
C LEU A 265 7.61 -16.91 16.45
N GLU A 266 8.02 -15.66 16.32
CA GLU A 266 9.43 -15.28 16.27
C GLU A 266 9.94 -14.69 17.59
N SER A 267 9.12 -14.72 18.66
CA SER A 267 9.50 -14.17 19.98
C SER A 267 10.58 -14.98 20.67
N THR A 268 11.49 -14.27 21.35
CA THR A 268 12.63 -14.87 22.08
C THR A 268 12.64 -14.48 23.55
N TRP A 269 13.35 -15.25 24.37
CA TRP A 269 13.48 -14.96 25.81
C TRP A 269 14.21 -13.65 26.08
N GLY A 270 15.09 -13.19 25.17
CA GLY A 270 15.74 -11.89 25.30
C GLY A 270 14.84 -10.68 25.15
N GLU A 271 13.63 -10.87 24.62
CA GLU A 271 12.61 -9.82 24.49
C GLU A 271 11.73 -9.67 25.76
N ILE A 272 11.82 -10.62 26.71
CA ILE A 272 11.01 -10.64 27.92
C ILE A 272 11.81 -10.07 29.10
N HIS A 273 11.36 -8.96 29.65
CA HIS A 273 11.95 -8.26 30.77
C HIS A 273 10.88 -8.12 31.87
N ASP A 274 10.95 -8.95 32.88
CA ASP A 274 9.95 -9.05 33.97
C ASP A 274 8.53 -9.23 33.38
N ASP A 275 7.69 -8.24 33.52
CA ASP A 275 6.30 -8.20 33.05
C ASP A 275 6.12 -7.37 31.77
N LEU A 276 7.19 -7.20 30.98
CA LEU A 276 7.23 -6.41 29.76
C LEU A 276 7.85 -7.20 28.62
N TRP A 277 7.17 -7.28 27.49
CA TRP A 277 7.67 -7.81 26.24
C TRP A 277 8.11 -6.67 25.33
N SER A 278 9.41 -6.56 25.05
CA SER A 278 10.01 -5.49 24.27
C SER A 278 10.45 -5.99 22.89
N LEU A 279 9.91 -5.36 21.86
CA LEU A 279 10.20 -5.67 20.45
C LEU A 279 10.92 -4.50 19.81
N GLU A 280 12.12 -4.75 19.32
CA GLU A 280 12.92 -3.74 18.64
C GLU A 280 12.33 -3.33 17.27
N ALA A 281 12.81 -2.19 16.73
CA ALA A 281 12.31 -1.62 15.47
C ALA A 281 12.45 -2.56 14.27
N GLU A 282 13.49 -3.41 14.26
CA GLU A 282 13.76 -4.41 13.22
C GLU A 282 12.66 -5.48 13.18
N ARG A 283 12.13 -5.86 14.33
CA ARG A 283 11.02 -6.79 14.47
C ARG A 283 9.67 -6.15 14.11
N MET A 284 9.57 -4.85 14.37
CA MET A 284 8.39 -4.04 14.11
C MET A 284 8.64 -3.17 12.88
N LYS A 285 7.75 -3.18 11.91
CA LYS A 285 7.92 -2.50 10.60
C LYS A 285 8.19 -0.99 10.69
N MET A 286 7.89 -0.34 11.82
CA MET A 286 7.93 1.12 11.93
C MET A 286 8.67 1.66 13.17
N ARG A 287 8.45 1.08 14.36
CA ARG A 287 9.01 1.56 15.63
C ARG A 287 9.12 0.42 16.64
N PRO A 288 9.99 0.54 17.65
CA PRO A 288 9.98 -0.38 18.78
C PRO A 288 8.61 -0.45 19.43
N PHE A 289 8.27 -1.59 19.99
CA PHE A 289 6.98 -1.79 20.62
C PHE A 289 7.16 -2.57 21.94
N ARG A 290 6.59 -2.06 23.01
CA ARG A 290 6.58 -2.72 24.32
C ARG A 290 5.16 -3.13 24.66
N GLN A 291 4.96 -4.39 25.03
CA GLN A 291 3.68 -4.93 25.43
C GLN A 291 3.72 -5.34 26.90
N PRO A 292 2.89 -4.73 27.77
CA PRO A 292 2.72 -5.25 29.12
C PRO A 292 2.18 -6.67 29.08
N LEU A 293 2.73 -7.53 29.91
CA LEU A 293 2.26 -8.92 30.05
C LEU A 293 1.30 -9.01 31.23
N SER A 294 0.13 -9.54 30.96
CA SER A 294 -0.86 -9.85 32.01
C SER A 294 -0.42 -11.06 32.84
N THR A 295 -1.01 -11.20 34.02
CA THR A 295 -0.80 -12.36 34.89
C THR A 295 -1.03 -13.69 34.16
N GLY A 296 -2.06 -13.77 33.30
CA GLY A 296 -2.31 -14.95 32.48
C GLY A 296 -1.21 -15.20 31.44
N ALA A 297 -0.72 -14.17 30.77
CA ALA A 297 0.38 -14.28 29.79
C ALA A 297 1.68 -14.75 30.48
N LEU A 298 2.00 -14.21 31.65
CA LEU A 298 3.16 -14.61 32.45
C LEU A 298 3.06 -16.07 32.90
N ARG A 299 1.84 -16.54 33.27
CA ARG A 299 1.61 -17.95 33.59
C ARG A 299 1.93 -18.86 32.41
N VAL A 300 1.49 -18.51 31.20
CA VAL A 300 1.80 -19.28 29.98
C VAL A 300 3.32 -19.36 29.76
N LEU A 301 4.02 -18.23 29.90
CA LEU A 301 5.48 -18.19 29.78
C LEU A 301 6.16 -19.03 30.85
N GLY A 302 5.68 -18.99 32.09
CA GLY A 302 6.19 -19.81 33.19
C GLY A 302 6.09 -21.31 32.90
N GLY A 303 5.00 -21.75 32.27
CA GLY A 303 4.78 -23.15 31.87
C GLY A 303 5.67 -23.68 30.75
N VAL A 304 6.25 -22.77 29.94
CA VAL A 304 7.16 -23.15 28.82
C VAL A 304 8.61 -22.71 29.06
N ARG A 305 8.90 -22.06 30.17
CA ARG A 305 10.24 -21.51 30.46
C ARG A 305 11.24 -22.64 30.70
N PRO A 306 12.34 -22.72 29.95
CA PRO A 306 13.42 -23.65 30.24
C PRO A 306 14.16 -23.24 31.51
N ALA A 307 14.87 -24.18 32.14
CA ALA A 307 15.65 -23.90 33.35
C ALA A 307 16.68 -22.79 33.14
N ASN A 308 17.34 -22.74 31.98
CA ASN A 308 18.35 -21.75 31.60
C ASN A 308 18.00 -21.14 30.25
N PRO A 309 17.10 -20.16 30.17
CA PRO A 309 16.69 -19.55 28.90
C PRO A 309 17.84 -18.72 28.29
N ARG A 310 18.19 -18.96 27.03
CA ARG A 310 19.13 -18.13 26.29
C ARG A 310 18.39 -16.96 25.62
N PRO A 311 18.98 -15.75 25.53
CA PRO A 311 18.31 -14.58 24.97
C PRO A 311 17.76 -14.81 23.55
N ASN A 312 18.47 -15.50 22.67
CA ASN A 312 18.06 -15.80 21.31
C ASN A 312 17.19 -17.05 21.17
N GLN A 313 16.88 -17.74 22.25
CA GLN A 313 16.03 -18.92 22.26
C GLN A 313 14.57 -18.48 22.10
N LEU A 314 13.84 -19.15 21.19
CA LEU A 314 12.41 -18.90 20.97
C LEU A 314 11.58 -19.23 22.21
N LEU A 315 10.52 -18.45 22.45
CA LEU A 315 9.52 -18.74 23.49
C LEU A 315 8.78 -20.04 23.17
N PHE A 316 8.43 -20.24 21.89
CA PHE A 316 7.65 -21.38 21.43
C PHE A 316 8.36 -22.11 20.27
N PRO A 317 9.41 -22.89 20.58
CA PRO A 317 10.17 -23.60 19.54
C PRO A 317 9.38 -24.77 18.96
N ALA A 318 9.62 -25.08 17.69
CA ALA A 318 9.09 -26.28 17.06
C ALA A 318 9.74 -27.54 17.68
N PRO A 319 8.94 -28.55 18.07
CA PRO A 319 9.46 -29.71 18.82
C PRO A 319 10.55 -30.49 18.08
N LEU A 320 10.46 -30.62 16.77
CA LEU A 320 11.34 -31.48 15.95
C LEU A 320 12.72 -30.88 15.67
N HIS A 321 12.81 -29.53 15.54
CA HIS A 321 14.05 -28.91 15.07
C HIS A 321 14.45 -27.66 15.86
N GLY A 322 13.70 -27.31 16.91
CA GLY A 322 14.00 -26.15 17.77
C GLY A 322 13.87 -24.77 17.13
N GLY A 323 13.56 -24.70 15.83
CA GLY A 323 13.32 -23.48 15.09
C GLY A 323 11.91 -22.90 15.34
N ALA A 324 11.55 -21.86 14.60
CA ALA A 324 10.22 -21.28 14.70
C ALA A 324 9.11 -22.25 14.26
N LEU A 325 7.97 -22.17 14.93
CA LEU A 325 6.75 -22.85 14.51
C LEU A 325 6.35 -22.35 13.10
N SER A 326 5.67 -23.23 12.34
CA SER A 326 5.12 -22.84 11.03
C SER A 326 4.05 -21.76 11.19
N ASN A 327 3.88 -20.92 10.16
CA ASN A 327 2.82 -19.89 10.14
C ASN A 327 1.40 -20.47 10.25
N THR A 328 1.22 -21.78 10.07
CA THR A 328 -0.08 -22.46 10.18
C THR A 328 -0.23 -23.21 11.51
N ALA A 329 0.73 -23.12 12.42
CA ALA A 329 0.69 -23.88 13.68
C ALA A 329 -0.50 -23.47 14.56
N MET A 330 -0.74 -22.16 14.71
CA MET A 330 -1.86 -21.67 15.49
C MET A 330 -3.21 -21.88 14.77
N ASP A 331 -3.27 -21.75 13.45
CA ASP A 331 -4.46 -22.08 12.64
C ASP A 331 -4.87 -23.56 12.83
N LYS A 332 -3.87 -24.46 12.86
CA LYS A 332 -4.13 -25.89 13.11
C LYS A 332 -4.75 -26.10 14.48
N VAL A 333 -4.24 -25.43 15.52
CA VAL A 333 -4.80 -25.54 16.87
C VAL A 333 -6.25 -25.03 16.90
N LEU A 334 -6.55 -23.89 16.28
CA LEU A 334 -7.92 -23.39 16.17
C LEU A 334 -8.85 -24.40 15.51
N LYS A 335 -8.41 -24.96 14.38
CA LYS A 335 -9.16 -25.99 13.64
C LYS A 335 -9.39 -27.25 14.48
N ASP A 336 -8.36 -27.76 15.15
CA ASP A 336 -8.42 -28.96 16.00
C ASP A 336 -9.40 -28.76 17.18
N LEU A 337 -9.54 -27.52 17.68
CA LEU A 337 -10.49 -27.14 18.71
C LEU A 337 -11.87 -26.76 18.15
N GLY A 338 -12.10 -26.88 16.83
CA GLY A 338 -13.39 -26.60 16.20
C GLY A 338 -13.75 -25.10 16.16
N ALA A 339 -12.78 -24.20 16.32
CA ALA A 339 -13.04 -22.77 16.24
C ALA A 339 -13.01 -22.29 14.77
N ASP A 340 -14.10 -21.66 14.32
CA ASP A 340 -14.13 -21.00 13.01
C ASP A 340 -13.55 -19.58 13.10
N ALA A 341 -12.27 -19.51 13.46
CA ALA A 341 -11.53 -18.26 13.64
C ALA A 341 -10.12 -18.39 13.06
N THR A 342 -9.45 -17.25 12.98
CA THR A 342 -8.02 -17.17 12.66
C THR A 342 -7.28 -16.50 13.81
N PRO A 343 -5.95 -16.68 13.97
CA PRO A 343 -5.18 -15.96 14.99
C PRO A 343 -5.34 -14.44 14.85
N HIS A 344 -5.47 -13.95 13.62
CA HIS A 344 -5.75 -12.53 13.39
C HIS A 344 -7.19 -12.14 13.79
N GLY A 345 -8.16 -13.01 13.54
CA GLY A 345 -9.56 -12.80 13.96
C GLY A 345 -9.72 -12.68 15.47
N MET A 346 -8.90 -13.39 16.27
CA MET A 346 -8.91 -13.26 17.73
C MET A 346 -8.59 -11.84 18.23
N ARG A 347 -7.89 -11.04 17.42
CA ARG A 347 -7.66 -9.63 17.72
C ARG A 347 -8.91 -8.77 17.49
N SER A 348 -9.75 -9.16 16.53
CA SER A 348 -11.09 -8.56 16.36
C SER A 348 -12.01 -8.91 17.52
N THR A 349 -12.00 -10.18 17.95
CA THR A 349 -12.71 -10.64 19.15
C THR A 349 -12.38 -9.80 20.39
N PHE A 350 -11.08 -9.54 20.64
CA PHE A 350 -10.66 -8.65 21.72
C PHE A 350 -11.21 -7.23 21.55
N ARG A 351 -11.18 -6.68 20.33
CA ARG A 351 -11.65 -5.32 20.05
C ARG A 351 -13.16 -5.19 20.29
N ASP A 352 -13.93 -6.22 19.88
CA ASP A 352 -15.38 -6.27 20.08
C ASP A 352 -15.68 -6.35 21.60
N TRP A 353 -15.01 -7.25 22.34
CA TRP A 353 -15.12 -7.31 23.80
C TRP A 353 -14.80 -5.97 24.46
N ALA A 354 -13.68 -5.33 24.05
CA ALA A 354 -13.27 -4.08 24.68
C ALA A 354 -14.24 -2.94 24.40
N GLY A 355 -14.88 -2.94 23.23
CA GLY A 355 -15.89 -1.95 22.86
C GLY A 355 -17.23 -2.15 23.54
N ASP A 356 -17.62 -3.41 23.76
CA ASP A 356 -18.95 -3.76 24.29
C ASP A 356 -18.98 -3.84 25.82
N GLU A 357 -17.87 -4.30 26.43
CA GLU A 357 -17.83 -4.67 27.86
C GLU A 357 -16.99 -3.72 28.71
N THR A 358 -16.37 -2.68 28.12
CA THR A 358 -15.44 -1.83 28.87
C THR A 358 -15.52 -0.36 28.50
N ASP A 359 -15.16 0.51 29.46
CA ASP A 359 -15.04 1.96 29.26
C ASP A 359 -13.60 2.40 28.92
N PHE A 360 -12.73 1.50 28.51
CA PHE A 360 -11.36 1.87 28.12
C PHE A 360 -11.34 2.76 26.89
N ALA A 361 -10.50 3.80 26.93
CA ALA A 361 -10.35 4.69 25.78
C ALA A 361 -9.92 3.91 24.53
N ARG A 362 -10.59 4.18 23.39
CA ARG A 362 -10.35 3.54 22.11
C ARG A 362 -8.86 3.59 21.72
N GLU A 363 -8.20 4.72 21.96
CA GLU A 363 -6.78 4.91 21.67
C GLU A 363 -5.92 3.89 22.42
N THR A 364 -6.24 3.62 23.70
CA THR A 364 -5.52 2.63 24.51
C THR A 364 -5.73 1.21 23.99
N ILE A 365 -6.96 0.87 23.57
CA ILE A 365 -7.28 -0.42 22.94
C ILE A 365 -6.49 -0.60 21.63
N GLU A 366 -6.49 0.40 20.75
CA GLU A 366 -5.75 0.33 19.49
C GLU A 366 -4.23 0.24 19.70
N GLU A 367 -3.69 0.89 20.74
CA GLU A 367 -2.29 0.75 21.13
C GLU A 367 -1.92 -0.63 21.62
N CYS A 368 -2.82 -1.29 22.37
CA CYS A 368 -2.63 -2.70 22.73
C CYS A 368 -2.51 -3.59 21.48
N LEU A 369 -3.23 -3.27 20.42
CA LEU A 369 -3.16 -3.94 19.12
C LEU A 369 -1.91 -3.57 18.30
N ALA A 370 -1.00 -2.75 18.83
CA ALA A 370 0.14 -2.17 18.08
C ALA A 370 -0.32 -1.48 16.78
N HIS A 371 -1.46 -0.78 16.81
CA HIS A 371 -1.91 0.09 15.74
C HIS A 371 -1.37 1.49 15.94
N LEU A 372 -1.21 2.22 14.84
CA LEU A 372 -0.86 3.64 14.90
C LEU A 372 -2.12 4.44 15.23
N VAL A 373 -2.08 5.23 16.30
CA VAL A 373 -3.16 6.09 16.73
C VAL A 373 -2.78 7.55 16.47
N GLY A 374 -3.73 8.34 16.01
CA GLY A 374 -3.53 9.74 15.66
C GLY A 374 -2.86 9.99 14.30
N ASP A 375 -2.84 11.24 13.87
CA ASP A 375 -2.13 11.67 12.68
C ASP A 375 -0.60 11.75 12.89
N GLU A 376 0.16 12.10 11.87
CA GLU A 376 1.62 12.17 11.93
C GLU A 376 2.10 13.23 12.93
N THR A 377 1.41 14.35 13.00
CA THR A 377 1.71 15.45 13.91
C THR A 377 1.46 15.04 15.36
N GLU A 378 0.30 14.46 15.64
CA GLU A 378 -0.08 13.99 16.97
C GLU A 378 0.91 12.93 17.48
N ARG A 379 1.32 11.99 16.61
CA ARG A 379 2.32 10.98 16.96
C ARG A 379 3.71 11.53 17.23
N ALA A 380 4.10 12.64 16.55
CA ALA A 380 5.39 13.31 16.80
C ALA A 380 5.48 13.94 18.21
N TYR A 381 4.34 14.39 18.75
CA TYR A 381 4.28 14.97 20.10
C TYR A 381 4.10 13.92 21.20
N ARG A 382 3.65 12.71 20.87
CA ARG A 382 3.36 11.66 21.85
C ARG A 382 4.63 10.88 22.23
N ARG A 383 5.16 11.17 23.42
CA ARG A 383 6.38 10.53 23.96
C ARG A 383 6.10 9.28 24.82
N SER A 384 4.87 9.13 25.32
CA SER A 384 4.46 8.02 26.19
C SER A 384 3.81 6.91 25.39
N ASP A 385 4.15 5.65 25.69
CA ASP A 385 3.52 4.44 25.16
C ASP A 385 2.38 3.90 26.05
N ALA A 386 1.94 4.70 27.03
CA ALA A 386 0.79 4.45 27.90
C ALA A 386 0.80 3.06 28.60
N LEU A 387 1.97 2.52 28.96
CA LEU A 387 2.13 1.17 29.51
C LEU A 387 1.19 0.89 30.67
N LYS A 388 1.01 1.83 31.62
CA LYS A 388 0.12 1.64 32.77
C LYS A 388 -1.35 1.43 32.35
N LYS A 389 -1.84 2.25 31.39
CA LYS A 389 -3.21 2.13 30.89
C LYS A 389 -3.38 0.84 30.09
N ARG A 390 -2.41 0.50 29.25
CA ARG A 390 -2.42 -0.72 28.44
C ARG A 390 -2.35 -1.97 29.31
N ARG A 391 -1.60 -1.94 30.41
CA ARG A 391 -1.58 -3.03 31.40
C ARG A 391 -2.97 -3.28 31.98
N ALA A 392 -3.69 -2.24 32.37
CA ALA A 392 -5.04 -2.38 32.90
C ALA A 392 -5.99 -3.06 31.88
N VAL A 393 -5.91 -2.69 30.60
CA VAL A 393 -6.68 -3.32 29.53
C VAL A 393 -6.34 -4.80 29.39
N LEU A 394 -5.04 -5.14 29.36
CA LEU A 394 -4.58 -6.53 29.16
C LEU A 394 -4.85 -7.42 30.36
N GLU A 395 -4.80 -6.89 31.60
CA GLU A 395 -5.22 -7.63 32.79
C GLU A 395 -6.74 -7.88 32.77
N ALA A 396 -7.55 -6.88 32.42
CA ALA A 396 -8.99 -7.05 32.30
C ALA A 396 -9.36 -8.10 31.23
N TRP A 397 -8.68 -8.04 30.05
CA TRP A 397 -8.85 -9.06 29.03
C TRP A 397 -8.43 -10.44 29.48
N SER A 398 -7.28 -10.55 30.13
CA SER A 398 -6.80 -11.83 30.70
C SER A 398 -7.75 -12.40 31.71
N ALA A 399 -8.27 -11.58 32.63
CA ALA A 399 -9.28 -11.98 33.61
C ALA A 399 -10.58 -12.47 32.95
N TYR A 400 -11.01 -11.76 31.89
CA TYR A 400 -12.18 -12.17 31.10
C TYR A 400 -11.97 -13.53 30.42
N CYS A 401 -10.83 -13.71 29.74
CA CYS A 401 -10.47 -14.95 29.03
C CYS A 401 -10.39 -16.16 29.97
N LEU A 402 -9.96 -15.96 31.22
CA LEU A 402 -9.64 -17.02 32.17
C LEU A 402 -10.71 -17.16 33.27
N ARG A 403 -11.86 -16.46 33.14
CA ARG A 403 -12.96 -16.58 34.10
C ARG A 403 -13.52 -18.01 34.10
N PRO A 404 -14.00 -18.51 35.24
CA PRO A 404 -14.79 -19.75 35.30
C PRO A 404 -16.03 -19.62 34.41
N ALA A 405 -16.42 -20.74 33.78
CA ALA A 405 -17.63 -20.81 32.96
C ALA A 405 -18.86 -20.68 33.82
#